data_f6a90d38b678f225efaecaac5d0d2d40
#
_entry.id   f6a90d38b678f225efaecaac5d0d2d40
#
_cell.length_a   1.000
_cell.length_b   1.000
_cell.length_c   1.000
_cell.angle_alpha   90.00
_cell.angle_beta   90.00
_cell.angle_gamma   90.00
#
_symmetry.space_group_name_H-M   'P 1'
#
loop_
_entity.id
_entity.type
_entity.pdbx_description
1 polymer ?
#
loop_
_entity_poly.entity_id
_entity_poly.type
_entity_poly.pdbx_seq_one_letter_code
_entity_poly.pdbx_strand_id
1 'polypeptide(L)'
;WYRLISSMFLHFNFEHILMNMLSLFIFGKIVESIIGSWRMLIIYIISGLYGNFVSLSFNTTTISVGASGAIFGLIGSIFVIMYLSKNFNKKMIGQLLIALVVLIVFSLFMSNINIMAHLGGFISGVLITLIGYYFKTQRSLFWSFLIVFLLIFIILQIRIFTISEDNIYDKLIRDEMIKGNYSEAKNVVKQTLNNNYADDETYYLSGLITATKSSQAEAVSEWERGLRKFPNSGVLNYELAIANRSLSDDKKALKYIKKAVAINPNNKKYVNLKKELSKSNDTKN
;
A
#
# COMPACT_ATOMS: atom_id res chain seq x y z
N TRP A 1 -6.54 12.35 1.43
CA TRP A 1 -6.65 12.59 -0.02
C TRP A 1 -5.47 13.38 -0.56
N TYR A 2 -5.03 14.48 0.11
CA TYR A 2 -3.90 15.28 -0.37
C TYR A 2 -2.61 14.47 -0.60
N ARG A 3 -2.40 13.39 0.17
CA ARG A 3 -1.24 12.48 0.04
C ARG A 3 -1.16 11.79 -1.33
N LEU A 4 -2.29 11.59 -2.00
CA LEU A 4 -2.33 11.02 -3.35
C LEU A 4 -1.71 11.96 -4.39
N ILE A 5 -1.82 13.27 -4.16
CA ILE A 5 -1.23 14.28 -5.03
C ILE A 5 0.22 14.53 -4.61
N SER A 6 0.46 14.78 -3.31
CA SER A 6 1.79 15.12 -2.81
C SER A 6 2.82 14.02 -3.01
N SER A 7 2.40 12.75 -2.95
CA SER A 7 3.29 11.60 -3.22
C SER A 7 3.90 11.62 -4.62
N MET A 8 3.23 12.20 -5.61
CA MET A 8 3.76 12.34 -6.97
C MET A 8 4.96 13.28 -7.06
N PHE A 9 5.19 14.14 -6.07
CA PHE A 9 6.26 15.13 -6.01
C PHE A 9 7.36 14.77 -4.98
N LEU A 10 7.16 13.70 -4.21
CA LEU A 10 8.14 13.19 -3.27
C LEU A 10 9.00 12.11 -3.94
N HIS A 11 10.25 11.97 -3.52
CA HIS A 11 11.18 10.99 -4.05
C HIS A 11 12.01 10.38 -2.92
N PHE A 12 12.39 9.10 -3.05
CA PHE A 12 13.15 8.39 -2.02
C PHE A 12 14.60 8.87 -1.92
N ASN A 13 15.23 9.17 -3.07
CA ASN A 13 16.62 9.56 -3.15
C ASN A 13 16.87 10.45 -4.39
N PHE A 14 18.12 10.93 -4.52
CA PHE A 14 18.51 11.81 -5.61
C PHE A 14 18.42 11.14 -6.98
N GLU A 15 18.85 9.89 -7.10
CA GLU A 15 18.78 9.14 -8.36
C GLU A 15 17.34 8.99 -8.83
N HIS A 16 16.42 8.76 -7.90
CA HIS A 16 14.99 8.63 -8.22
C HIS A 16 14.40 9.93 -8.77
N ILE A 17 14.70 11.09 -8.15
CA ILE A 17 14.23 12.38 -8.69
C ILE A 17 14.90 12.70 -10.03
N LEU A 18 16.20 12.45 -10.17
CA LEU A 18 16.92 12.71 -11.40
C LEU A 18 16.32 11.95 -12.59
N MET A 19 16.07 10.64 -12.41
CA MET A 19 15.50 9.79 -13.46
C MET A 19 14.05 10.19 -13.80
N ASN A 20 13.26 10.55 -12.80
CA ASN A 20 11.91 11.08 -13.05
C ASN A 20 11.94 12.40 -13.82
N MET A 21 12.82 13.34 -13.46
CA MET A 21 12.92 14.62 -14.15
C MET A 21 13.43 14.47 -15.58
N LEU A 22 14.44 13.60 -15.80
CA LEU A 22 14.91 13.28 -17.15
C LEU A 22 13.80 12.65 -18.00
N SER A 23 13.08 11.69 -17.45
CA SER A 23 11.97 11.02 -18.13
C SER A 23 10.83 12.01 -18.43
N LEU A 24 10.47 12.87 -17.49
CA LEU A 24 9.47 13.92 -17.69
C LEU A 24 9.91 14.90 -18.78
N PHE A 25 11.17 15.29 -18.79
CA PHE A 25 11.71 16.16 -19.83
C PHE A 25 11.60 15.54 -21.23
N ILE A 26 11.93 14.24 -21.37
CA ILE A 26 11.87 13.53 -22.66
C ILE A 26 10.41 13.30 -23.07
N PHE A 27 9.64 12.58 -22.29
CA PHE A 27 8.29 12.16 -22.65
C PHE A 27 7.28 13.31 -22.57
N GLY A 28 7.42 14.18 -21.57
CA GLY A 28 6.58 15.37 -21.40
C GLY A 28 6.73 16.33 -22.57
N LYS A 29 7.96 16.63 -23.00
CA LYS A 29 8.22 17.50 -24.16
C LYS A 29 7.63 16.94 -25.45
N ILE A 30 7.66 15.62 -25.66
CA ILE A 30 7.05 14.99 -26.84
C ILE A 30 5.53 15.19 -26.81
N VAL A 31 4.88 14.89 -25.70
CA VAL A 31 3.42 15.04 -25.57
C VAL A 31 3.04 16.51 -25.69
N GLU A 32 3.75 17.40 -24.98
CA GLU A 32 3.49 18.85 -24.99
C GLU A 32 3.58 19.44 -26.39
N SER A 33 4.59 19.06 -27.17
CA SER A 33 4.78 19.56 -28.53
C SER A 33 3.63 19.19 -29.50
N ILE A 34 2.90 18.11 -29.21
CA ILE A 34 1.84 17.60 -30.10
C ILE A 34 0.46 18.08 -29.64
N ILE A 35 0.18 18.02 -28.36
CA ILE A 35 -1.17 18.29 -27.83
C ILE A 35 -1.27 19.56 -26.99
N GLY A 36 -0.13 20.22 -26.71
CA GLY A 36 -0.03 21.45 -25.91
C GLY A 36 0.08 21.22 -24.40
N SER A 37 0.62 22.23 -23.69
CA SER A 37 0.99 22.18 -22.28
C SER A 37 -0.17 21.79 -21.34
N TRP A 38 -1.35 22.39 -21.53
CA TRP A 38 -2.51 22.14 -20.67
C TRP A 38 -3.03 20.70 -20.75
N ARG A 39 -3.08 20.13 -21.96
CA ARG A 39 -3.53 18.74 -22.14
C ARG A 39 -2.50 17.77 -21.59
N MET A 40 -1.22 18.05 -21.80
CA MET A 40 -0.12 17.28 -21.22
C MET A 40 -0.20 17.28 -19.68
N LEU A 41 -0.41 18.45 -19.07
CA LEU A 41 -0.54 18.58 -17.61
C LEU A 41 -1.75 17.81 -17.07
N ILE A 42 -2.90 17.85 -17.74
CA ILE A 42 -4.09 17.08 -17.36
C ILE A 42 -3.79 15.59 -17.39
N ILE A 43 -3.17 15.08 -18.47
CA ILE A 43 -2.79 13.67 -18.58
C ILE A 43 -1.83 13.30 -17.46
N TYR A 44 -0.81 14.11 -17.19
CA TYR A 44 0.17 13.90 -16.15
C TYR A 44 -0.49 13.77 -14.77
N ILE A 45 -1.28 14.75 -14.36
CA ILE A 45 -1.90 14.78 -13.03
C ILE A 45 -2.90 13.63 -12.85
N ILE A 46 -3.80 13.43 -13.82
CA ILE A 46 -4.83 12.39 -13.70
C ILE A 46 -4.19 10.99 -13.75
N SER A 47 -3.19 10.78 -14.61
CA SER A 47 -2.51 9.49 -14.68
C SER A 47 -1.73 9.17 -13.41
N GLY A 48 -1.08 10.15 -12.79
CA GLY A 48 -0.41 9.96 -11.52
C GLY A 48 -1.37 9.62 -10.39
N LEU A 49 -2.50 10.34 -10.30
CA LEU A 49 -3.55 10.02 -9.34
C LEU A 49 -4.12 8.62 -9.56
N TYR A 50 -4.41 8.27 -10.79
CA TYR A 50 -4.96 6.96 -11.14
C TYR A 50 -3.97 5.83 -10.84
N GLY A 51 -2.69 6.04 -11.13
CA GLY A 51 -1.61 5.14 -10.75
C GLY A 51 -1.58 4.89 -9.23
N ASN A 52 -1.71 5.96 -8.44
CA ASN A 52 -1.78 5.84 -6.98
C ASN A 52 -3.03 5.07 -6.51
N PHE A 53 -4.19 5.27 -7.13
CA PHE A 53 -5.39 4.49 -6.83
C PHE A 53 -5.22 3.01 -7.17
N VAL A 54 -4.63 2.69 -8.32
CA VAL A 54 -4.31 1.29 -8.69
C VAL A 54 -3.37 0.69 -7.66
N SER A 55 -2.29 1.39 -7.32
CA SER A 55 -1.35 0.95 -6.30
C SER A 55 -2.03 0.60 -4.98
N LEU A 56 -2.81 1.51 -4.43
CA LEU A 56 -3.54 1.31 -3.17
C LEU A 56 -4.54 0.17 -3.25
N SER A 57 -5.20 -0.04 -4.40
CA SER A 57 -6.17 -1.12 -4.56
C SER A 57 -5.55 -2.52 -4.57
N PHE A 58 -4.24 -2.63 -4.81
CA PHE A 58 -3.51 -3.90 -4.78
C PHE A 58 -2.70 -4.11 -3.50
N ASN A 59 -2.22 -3.03 -2.89
CA ASN A 59 -1.46 -3.11 -1.65
C ASN A 59 -1.55 -1.78 -0.87
N THR A 60 -2.32 -1.77 0.21
CA THR A 60 -2.51 -0.61 1.08
C THR A 60 -1.28 -0.28 1.93
N THR A 61 -0.38 -1.24 2.12
CA THR A 61 0.81 -1.12 2.97
C THR A 61 2.07 -0.69 2.20
N THR A 62 1.98 -0.43 0.89
CA THR A 62 3.11 0.02 0.09
C THR A 62 3.24 1.54 0.14
N ILE A 63 4.42 2.03 0.56
CA ILE A 63 4.74 3.45 0.44
C ILE A 63 5.09 3.70 -1.03
N SER A 64 4.25 4.47 -1.72
CA SER A 64 4.44 4.86 -3.12
C SER A 64 4.72 6.35 -3.21
N VAL A 65 5.87 6.70 -3.75
CA VAL A 65 6.27 8.09 -4.03
C VAL A 65 6.95 8.16 -5.39
N GLY A 66 6.88 9.32 -6.03
CA GLY A 66 7.51 9.60 -7.31
C GLY A 66 6.53 9.98 -8.42
N ALA A 67 7.05 10.71 -9.39
CA ALA A 67 6.33 11.15 -10.58
C ALA A 67 6.09 10.03 -11.60
N SER A 68 6.66 8.85 -11.38
CA SER A 68 6.75 7.79 -12.40
C SER A 68 5.39 7.31 -12.90
N GLY A 69 4.37 7.17 -12.05
CA GLY A 69 3.01 6.84 -12.48
C GLY A 69 2.45 7.84 -13.50
N ALA A 70 2.66 9.13 -13.26
CA ALA A 70 2.26 10.20 -14.19
C ALA A 70 3.08 10.15 -15.50
N ILE A 71 4.37 9.87 -15.42
CA ILE A 71 5.26 9.73 -16.58
C ILE A 71 4.84 8.53 -17.43
N PHE A 72 4.51 7.38 -16.81
CA PHE A 72 3.95 6.24 -17.55
C PHE A 72 2.62 6.60 -18.24
N GLY A 73 1.83 7.50 -17.66
CA GLY A 73 0.64 8.06 -18.32
C GLY A 73 0.99 8.86 -19.59
N LEU A 74 2.03 9.69 -19.54
CA LEU A 74 2.53 10.36 -20.74
C LEU A 74 3.02 9.39 -21.81
N ILE A 75 3.69 8.30 -21.42
CA ILE A 75 4.11 7.24 -22.33
C ILE A 75 2.89 6.57 -22.97
N GLY A 76 1.86 6.22 -22.19
CA GLY A 76 0.59 5.70 -22.71
C GLY A 76 -0.08 6.65 -23.70
N SER A 77 -0.05 7.97 -23.42
CA SER A 77 -0.52 9.01 -24.32
C SER A 77 0.25 9.01 -25.64
N ILE A 78 1.58 8.90 -25.63
CA ILE A 78 2.40 8.85 -26.82
C ILE A 78 2.00 7.68 -27.71
N PHE A 79 1.79 6.48 -27.16
CA PHE A 79 1.36 5.32 -27.93
C PHE A 79 0.04 5.56 -28.64
N VAL A 80 -0.93 6.18 -27.97
CA VAL A 80 -2.23 6.53 -28.60
C VAL A 80 -2.05 7.58 -29.69
N ILE A 81 -1.31 8.65 -29.43
CA ILE A 81 -1.04 9.71 -30.42
C ILE A 81 -0.38 9.13 -31.67
N MET A 82 0.60 8.27 -31.48
CA MET A 82 1.28 7.59 -32.59
C MET A 82 0.31 6.73 -33.38
N TYR A 83 -0.51 5.94 -32.73
CA TYR A 83 -1.51 5.09 -33.37
C TYR A 83 -2.52 5.90 -34.20
N LEU A 84 -3.03 7.01 -33.63
CA LEU A 84 -4.04 7.84 -34.28
C LEU A 84 -3.49 8.71 -35.40
N SER A 85 -2.23 9.15 -35.31
CA SER A 85 -1.62 10.04 -36.32
C SER A 85 -1.28 9.34 -37.64
N LYS A 86 -1.22 8.00 -37.63
CA LYS A 86 -0.77 7.15 -38.76
C LYS A 86 0.63 7.50 -39.31
N ASN A 87 1.32 8.47 -38.72
CA ASN A 87 2.64 8.94 -39.11
C ASN A 87 3.70 8.29 -38.21
N PHE A 88 4.00 7.01 -38.51
CA PHE A 88 5.03 6.27 -37.78
C PHE A 88 6.41 6.52 -38.37
N ASN A 89 7.17 7.38 -37.74
CA ASN A 89 8.62 7.42 -37.99
C ASN A 89 9.29 6.28 -37.20
N LYS A 90 9.74 5.23 -37.90
CA LYS A 90 10.40 4.06 -37.31
C LYS A 90 11.56 4.43 -36.38
N LYS A 91 12.31 5.48 -36.71
CA LYS A 91 13.42 5.96 -35.88
C LYS A 91 12.92 6.51 -34.54
N MET A 92 11.84 7.30 -34.57
CA MET A 92 11.23 7.85 -33.35
C MET A 92 10.65 6.76 -32.45
N ILE A 93 10.00 5.74 -33.04
CA ILE A 93 9.51 4.57 -32.29
C ILE A 93 10.67 3.84 -31.62
N GLY A 94 11.76 3.58 -32.35
CA GLY A 94 12.94 2.92 -31.79
C GLY A 94 13.52 3.70 -30.60
N GLN A 95 13.63 5.01 -30.69
CA GLN A 95 14.13 5.86 -29.61
C GLN A 95 13.19 5.83 -28.37
N LEU A 96 11.88 5.86 -28.59
CA LEU A 96 10.88 5.76 -27.50
C LEU A 96 10.92 4.39 -26.81
N LEU A 97 11.05 3.31 -27.60
CA LEU A 97 11.17 1.95 -27.04
C LEU A 97 12.48 1.79 -26.25
N ILE A 98 13.59 2.32 -26.75
CA ILE A 98 14.86 2.31 -25.99
C ILE A 98 14.70 3.08 -24.69
N ALA A 99 14.13 4.31 -24.72
CA ALA A 99 13.92 5.10 -23.53
C ALA A 99 12.98 4.39 -22.52
N LEU A 100 11.93 3.74 -23.00
CA LEU A 100 11.03 2.93 -22.18
C LEU A 100 11.75 1.73 -21.55
N VAL A 101 12.54 1.01 -22.32
CA VAL A 101 13.33 -0.14 -21.82
C VAL A 101 14.34 0.33 -20.77
N VAL A 102 15.04 1.44 -21.01
CA VAL A 102 15.97 2.03 -20.01
C VAL A 102 15.23 2.40 -18.74
N LEU A 103 14.05 3.01 -18.84
CA LEU A 103 13.23 3.37 -17.68
C LEU A 103 12.77 2.13 -16.91
N ILE A 104 12.31 1.08 -17.60
CA ILE A 104 11.89 -0.18 -16.96
C ILE A 104 13.08 -0.87 -16.30
N VAL A 105 14.20 -1.02 -17.02
CA VAL A 105 15.42 -1.65 -16.48
C VAL A 105 15.91 -0.90 -15.25
N PHE A 106 16.03 0.43 -15.33
CA PHE A 106 16.40 1.25 -14.18
C PHE A 106 15.42 1.05 -13.02
N SER A 107 14.14 1.00 -13.35
CA SER A 107 13.09 0.71 -12.37
C SER A 107 13.34 -0.64 -11.66
N LEU A 108 13.77 -1.70 -12.32
CA LEU A 108 14.01 -3.02 -11.71
C LEU A 108 15.21 -3.05 -10.76
N PHE A 109 16.18 -2.13 -10.94
CA PHE A 109 17.34 -2.01 -10.04
C PHE A 109 17.07 -1.19 -8.78
N MET A 110 15.97 -0.45 -8.72
CA MET A 110 15.60 0.32 -7.54
C MET A 110 14.75 -0.54 -6.58
N SER A 111 15.16 -0.65 -5.34
CA SER A 111 14.34 -1.20 -4.27
C SER A 111 13.10 -0.32 -4.06
N ASN A 112 11.91 -0.90 -4.01
CA ASN A 112 10.62 -0.23 -3.74
C ASN A 112 9.87 0.35 -4.96
N ILE A 113 9.98 -0.29 -6.15
CA ILE A 113 9.18 0.13 -7.29
C ILE A 113 7.75 -0.36 -7.18
N ASN A 114 6.85 0.57 -7.42
CA ASN A 114 5.43 0.29 -7.47
C ASN A 114 4.96 0.04 -8.92
N ILE A 115 5.11 -1.20 -9.38
CA ILE A 115 4.70 -1.62 -10.74
C ILE A 115 3.21 -1.34 -10.97
N MET A 116 2.36 -1.46 -9.94
CA MET A 116 0.92 -1.20 -10.06
C MET A 116 0.64 0.28 -10.33
N ALA A 117 1.41 1.19 -9.73
CA ALA A 117 1.32 2.62 -10.03
C ALA A 117 1.71 2.94 -11.49
N HIS A 118 2.75 2.29 -12.01
CA HIS A 118 3.17 2.44 -13.41
C HIS A 118 2.10 1.95 -14.38
N LEU A 119 1.57 0.74 -14.13
CA LEU A 119 0.53 0.13 -14.97
C LEU A 119 -0.76 0.96 -14.97
N GLY A 120 -1.20 1.39 -13.78
CA GLY A 120 -2.37 2.26 -13.62
C GLY A 120 -2.19 3.60 -14.33
N GLY A 121 -1.03 4.23 -14.19
CA GLY A 121 -0.69 5.46 -14.89
C GLY A 121 -0.73 5.28 -16.40
N PHE A 122 -0.09 4.24 -16.94
CA PHE A 122 -0.07 3.94 -18.37
C PHE A 122 -1.48 3.76 -18.94
N ILE A 123 -2.30 2.89 -18.33
CA ILE A 123 -3.69 2.64 -18.76
C ILE A 123 -4.52 3.93 -18.72
N SER A 124 -4.38 4.71 -17.66
CA SER A 124 -5.07 6.00 -17.52
C SER A 124 -4.67 6.97 -18.63
N GLY A 125 -3.38 7.09 -18.93
CA GLY A 125 -2.88 7.96 -20.01
C GLY A 125 -3.42 7.56 -21.38
N VAL A 126 -3.50 6.25 -21.67
CA VAL A 126 -4.15 5.72 -22.88
C VAL A 126 -5.61 6.16 -22.93
N LEU A 127 -6.39 5.90 -21.86
CA LEU A 127 -7.82 6.18 -21.83
C LEU A 127 -8.12 7.69 -21.93
N ILE A 128 -7.40 8.53 -21.19
CA ILE A 128 -7.62 9.99 -21.22
C ILE A 128 -7.30 10.56 -22.59
N THR A 129 -6.26 10.05 -23.25
CA THR A 129 -5.90 10.53 -24.59
C THR A 129 -6.95 10.12 -25.63
N LEU A 130 -7.49 8.89 -25.54
CA LEU A 130 -8.60 8.44 -26.38
C LEU A 130 -9.87 9.27 -26.13
N ILE A 131 -10.22 9.52 -24.88
CA ILE A 131 -11.34 10.38 -24.49
C ILE A 131 -11.18 11.78 -25.12
N GLY A 132 -10.00 12.38 -24.97
CA GLY A 132 -9.70 13.70 -25.51
C GLY A 132 -9.79 13.76 -27.04
N TYR A 133 -9.32 12.73 -27.75
CA TYR A 133 -9.39 12.62 -29.19
C TYR A 133 -10.81 12.43 -29.69
N TYR A 134 -11.57 11.49 -29.12
CA TYR A 134 -12.91 11.16 -29.57
C TYR A 134 -13.98 12.16 -29.12
N PHE A 135 -13.67 13.04 -28.17
CA PHE A 135 -14.56 14.12 -27.77
C PHE A 135 -15.09 14.97 -28.95
N LYS A 136 -14.19 15.24 -29.90
CA LYS A 136 -14.54 16.06 -31.10
C LYS A 136 -14.79 15.24 -32.36
N THR A 137 -14.29 13.99 -32.42
CA THR A 137 -14.31 13.20 -33.65
C THR A 137 -15.43 12.18 -33.71
N GLN A 138 -15.71 11.48 -32.59
CA GLN A 138 -16.73 10.44 -32.59
C GLN A 138 -17.38 10.29 -31.19
N ARG A 139 -18.55 10.88 -31.06
CA ARG A 139 -19.25 11.00 -29.76
C ARG A 139 -19.57 9.67 -29.06
N SER A 140 -19.88 8.61 -29.81
CA SER A 140 -20.13 7.27 -29.24
C SER A 140 -18.89 6.69 -28.59
N LEU A 141 -17.74 6.75 -29.24
CA LEU A 141 -16.47 6.28 -28.69
C LEU A 141 -16.02 7.11 -27.48
N PHE A 142 -16.23 8.43 -27.52
CA PHE A 142 -16.00 9.26 -26.35
C PHE A 142 -16.73 8.76 -25.11
N TRP A 143 -18.04 8.53 -25.21
CA TRP A 143 -18.83 8.02 -24.09
C TRP A 143 -18.38 6.62 -23.67
N SER A 144 -18.05 5.74 -24.63
CA SER A 144 -17.57 4.39 -24.32
C SER A 144 -16.27 4.42 -23.47
N PHE A 145 -15.26 5.19 -23.89
CA PHE A 145 -14.00 5.30 -23.15
C PHE A 145 -14.19 6.02 -21.82
N LEU A 146 -15.03 7.03 -21.73
CA LEU A 146 -15.35 7.71 -20.48
C LEU A 146 -16.02 6.78 -19.49
N ILE A 147 -17.00 5.98 -19.92
CA ILE A 147 -17.68 5.01 -19.08
C ILE A 147 -16.68 3.95 -18.57
N VAL A 148 -15.84 3.40 -19.44
CA VAL A 148 -14.80 2.44 -19.05
C VAL A 148 -13.86 3.05 -18.00
N PHE A 149 -13.40 4.29 -18.23
CA PHE A 149 -12.52 4.99 -17.29
C PHE A 149 -13.18 5.16 -15.90
N LEU A 150 -14.45 5.59 -15.88
CA LEU A 150 -15.19 5.77 -14.63
C LEU A 150 -15.51 4.45 -13.93
N LEU A 151 -15.85 3.40 -14.68
CA LEU A 151 -16.12 2.07 -14.11
C LEU A 151 -14.86 1.50 -13.44
N ILE A 152 -13.70 1.58 -14.09
CA ILE A 152 -12.45 1.14 -13.49
C ILE A 152 -12.19 1.95 -12.21
N PHE A 153 -12.39 3.26 -12.22
CA PHE A 153 -12.22 4.11 -11.04
C PHE A 153 -13.13 3.69 -9.88
N ILE A 154 -14.41 3.42 -10.16
CA ILE A 154 -15.37 2.94 -9.15
C ILE A 154 -14.94 1.58 -8.57
N ILE A 155 -14.52 0.65 -9.44
CA ILE A 155 -14.02 -0.67 -9.00
C ILE A 155 -12.80 -0.51 -8.07
N LEU A 156 -11.86 0.38 -8.42
CA LEU A 156 -10.71 0.66 -7.59
C LEU A 156 -11.09 1.25 -6.23
N GLN A 157 -12.08 2.16 -6.19
CA GLN A 157 -12.59 2.72 -4.92
C GLN A 157 -13.20 1.61 -4.05
N ILE A 158 -14.10 0.79 -4.61
CA ILE A 158 -14.72 -0.32 -3.88
C ILE A 158 -13.64 -1.24 -3.34
N ARG A 159 -12.64 -1.59 -4.16
CA ARG A 159 -11.53 -2.46 -3.75
C ARG A 159 -10.70 -1.86 -2.61
N ILE A 160 -10.38 -0.56 -2.66
CA ILE A 160 -9.66 0.12 -1.57
C ILE A 160 -10.46 0.02 -0.26
N PHE A 161 -11.76 0.26 -0.30
CA PHE A 161 -12.61 0.15 0.89
C PHE A 161 -12.74 -1.29 1.43
N THR A 162 -12.61 -2.31 0.58
CA THR A 162 -12.71 -3.72 1.00
C THR A 162 -11.39 -4.32 1.47
N ILE A 163 -10.24 -3.78 1.05
CA ILE A 163 -8.89 -4.29 1.38
C ILE A 163 -8.27 -3.56 2.58
N SER A 164 -8.86 -2.47 3.06
CA SER A 164 -8.24 -1.56 4.03
C SER A 164 -8.10 -2.09 5.46
N GLU A 165 -7.82 -3.39 5.64
CA GLU A 165 -7.61 -3.97 6.98
C GLU A 165 -6.17 -3.86 7.49
N ASP A 166 -5.18 -3.64 6.62
CA ASP A 166 -3.78 -3.57 7.03
C ASP A 166 -3.32 -2.14 7.32
N ASN A 167 -2.97 -1.91 8.57
CA ASN A 167 -2.38 -0.65 9.01
C ASN A 167 -0.92 -0.55 8.57
N ILE A 168 -0.60 0.47 7.77
CA ILE A 168 0.78 0.68 7.26
C ILE A 168 1.80 0.87 8.40
N TYR A 169 1.38 1.43 9.52
CA TYR A 169 2.26 1.64 10.67
C TYR A 169 2.67 0.30 11.30
N ASP A 170 1.76 -0.68 11.33
CA ASP A 170 2.08 -2.01 11.84
C ASP A 170 3.09 -2.74 10.96
N LYS A 171 3.01 -2.55 9.65
CA LYS A 171 4.04 -3.01 8.73
C LYS A 171 5.39 -2.37 9.02
N LEU A 172 5.45 -1.04 9.19
CA LEU A 172 6.68 -0.34 9.52
C LEU A 172 7.27 -0.83 10.84
N ILE A 173 6.43 -1.05 11.86
CA ILE A 173 6.86 -1.62 13.15
C ILE A 173 7.46 -3.01 12.95
N ARG A 174 6.81 -3.89 12.18
CA ARG A 174 7.30 -5.24 11.88
C ARG A 174 8.63 -5.21 11.12
N ASP A 175 8.76 -4.34 10.11
CA ASP A 175 9.97 -4.20 9.30
C ASP A 175 11.16 -3.76 10.16
N GLU A 176 10.98 -2.83 11.09
CA GLU A 176 12.03 -2.42 12.03
C GLU A 176 12.35 -3.52 13.07
N MET A 177 11.35 -4.28 13.52
CA MET A 177 11.57 -5.45 14.38
C MET A 177 12.39 -6.54 13.67
N ILE A 178 12.10 -6.82 12.39
CA ILE A 178 12.85 -7.81 11.58
C ILE A 178 14.32 -7.38 11.41
N LYS A 179 14.58 -6.08 11.23
CA LYS A 179 15.94 -5.52 11.17
C LYS A 179 16.66 -5.52 12.54
N GLY A 180 15.96 -5.85 13.62
CA GLY A 180 16.49 -5.76 14.99
C GLY A 180 16.49 -4.34 15.58
N ASN A 181 15.94 -3.35 14.89
CA ASN A 181 15.87 -1.94 15.29
C ASN A 181 14.71 -1.67 16.26
N TYR A 182 14.69 -2.34 17.40
CA TYR A 182 13.57 -2.24 18.34
C TYR A 182 13.33 -0.84 18.92
N SER A 183 14.37 -0.01 19.01
CA SER A 183 14.23 1.40 19.42
C SER A 183 13.40 2.20 18.43
N GLU A 184 13.64 2.00 17.13
CA GLU A 184 12.88 2.65 16.08
C GLU A 184 11.47 2.07 15.97
N ALA A 185 11.31 0.75 16.06
CA ALA A 185 10.00 0.11 16.13
C ALA A 185 9.13 0.71 17.26
N LYS A 186 9.71 0.91 18.46
CA LYS A 186 9.03 1.54 19.59
C LYS A 186 8.68 3.01 19.32
N ASN A 187 9.53 3.74 18.59
CA ASN A 187 9.28 5.11 18.18
C ASN A 187 8.08 5.19 17.22
N VAL A 188 8.01 4.29 16.24
CA VAL A 188 6.86 4.18 15.32
C VAL A 188 5.58 3.85 16.09
N VAL A 189 5.62 2.89 17.04
CA VAL A 189 4.47 2.60 17.94
C VAL A 189 3.99 3.86 18.65
N LYS A 190 4.91 4.64 19.24
CA LYS A 190 4.57 5.88 19.94
C LYS A 190 3.90 6.90 19.02
N GLN A 191 4.42 7.06 17.79
CA GLN A 191 3.82 7.97 16.80
C GLN A 191 2.43 7.50 16.38
N THR A 192 2.24 6.19 16.18
CA THR A 192 0.95 5.59 15.80
C THR A 192 -0.10 5.81 16.88
N LEU A 193 0.28 5.62 18.14
CA LEU A 193 -0.58 5.85 19.31
C LEU A 193 -0.96 7.35 19.46
N ASN A 194 0.00 8.26 19.31
CA ASN A 194 -0.22 9.70 19.47
C ASN A 194 -1.12 10.27 18.36
N ASN A 195 -1.06 9.70 17.17
CA ASN A 195 -1.86 10.16 16.03
C ASN A 195 -3.23 9.45 15.92
N ASN A 196 -3.60 8.60 16.89
CA ASN A 196 -4.83 7.80 16.91
C ASN A 196 -4.99 6.88 15.68
N TYR A 197 -3.89 6.36 15.14
CA TYR A 197 -3.88 5.39 14.04
C TYR A 197 -3.72 3.95 14.53
N ALA A 198 -3.61 3.74 15.84
CA ALA A 198 -3.40 2.44 16.44
C ALA A 198 -4.67 1.58 16.41
N ASP A 199 -4.49 0.34 16.04
CA ASP A 199 -5.47 -0.76 16.13
C ASP A 199 -4.99 -1.83 17.14
N ASP A 200 -5.63 -2.98 17.21
CA ASP A 200 -5.26 -4.06 18.11
C ASP A 200 -3.92 -4.72 17.74
N GLU A 201 -3.57 -4.73 16.47
CA GLU A 201 -2.28 -5.22 15.98
C GLU A 201 -1.12 -4.32 16.45
N THR A 202 -1.32 -2.99 16.48
CA THR A 202 -0.34 -2.04 17.02
C THR A 202 -0.02 -2.36 18.50
N TYR A 203 -1.04 -2.67 19.30
CA TYR A 203 -0.84 -3.07 20.71
C TYR A 203 -0.20 -4.44 20.83
N TYR A 204 -0.53 -5.38 19.95
CA TYR A 204 0.14 -6.67 19.86
C TYR A 204 1.63 -6.51 19.64
N LEU A 205 2.03 -5.74 18.63
CA LEU A 205 3.44 -5.46 18.30
C LEU A 205 4.16 -4.70 19.41
N SER A 206 3.50 -3.73 20.05
CA SER A 206 4.03 -3.01 21.22
C SER A 206 4.37 -3.97 22.35
N GLY A 207 3.48 -4.90 22.67
CA GLY A 207 3.71 -5.91 23.68
C GLY A 207 4.85 -6.88 23.32
N LEU A 208 4.95 -7.29 22.04
CA LEU A 208 6.08 -8.13 21.59
C LEU A 208 7.43 -7.42 21.74
N ILE A 209 7.52 -6.15 21.38
CA ILE A 209 8.72 -5.33 21.57
C ILE A 209 9.08 -5.27 23.05
N THR A 210 8.09 -5.07 23.91
CA THR A 210 8.27 -4.98 25.37
C THR A 210 8.70 -6.33 25.95
N ALA A 211 8.10 -7.45 25.53
CA ALA A 211 8.50 -8.79 25.96
C ALA A 211 9.95 -9.10 25.58
N THR A 212 10.41 -8.62 24.41
CA THR A 212 11.78 -8.88 23.92
C THR A 212 12.82 -8.01 24.62
N LYS A 213 12.49 -6.76 24.96
CA LYS A 213 13.46 -5.78 25.45
C LYS A 213 13.40 -5.49 26.94
N SER A 214 12.29 -5.81 27.60
CA SER A 214 12.08 -5.55 29.02
C SER A 214 11.66 -6.83 29.76
N SER A 215 10.36 -7.05 29.90
CA SER A 215 9.86 -8.22 30.62
C SER A 215 8.50 -8.68 30.11
N GLN A 216 8.20 -9.96 30.37
CA GLN A 216 6.89 -10.52 30.06
C GLN A 216 5.77 -9.86 30.88
N ALA A 217 6.05 -9.45 32.10
CA ALA A 217 5.08 -8.77 32.95
C ALA A 217 4.70 -7.38 32.42
N GLU A 218 5.67 -6.65 31.89
CA GLU A 218 5.40 -5.36 31.25
C GLU A 218 4.64 -5.52 29.92
N ALA A 219 4.95 -6.58 29.16
CA ALA A 219 4.22 -6.91 27.93
C ALA A 219 2.74 -7.21 28.21
N VAL A 220 2.42 -7.91 29.29
CA VAL A 220 1.04 -8.13 29.74
C VAL A 220 0.32 -6.79 29.93
N SER A 221 0.97 -5.81 30.56
CA SER A 221 0.39 -4.48 30.77
C SER A 221 0.07 -3.77 29.44
N GLU A 222 0.94 -3.89 28.44
CA GLU A 222 0.71 -3.33 27.08
C GLU A 222 -0.48 -3.99 26.39
N TRP A 223 -0.55 -5.33 26.40
CA TRP A 223 -1.66 -6.07 25.80
C TRP A 223 -2.98 -5.82 26.54
N GLU A 224 -2.98 -5.72 27.85
CA GLU A 224 -4.18 -5.33 28.62
C GLU A 224 -4.64 -3.89 28.30
N ARG A 225 -3.69 -2.97 28.07
CA ARG A 225 -4.00 -1.62 27.59
C ARG A 225 -4.68 -1.67 26.22
N GLY A 226 -4.20 -2.54 25.32
CA GLY A 226 -4.83 -2.78 24.03
C GLY A 226 -6.25 -3.34 24.16
N LEU A 227 -6.46 -4.35 25.04
CA LEU A 227 -7.79 -4.92 25.28
C LEU A 227 -8.82 -3.95 25.85
N ARG A 228 -8.39 -2.92 26.60
CA ARG A 228 -9.32 -1.87 27.04
C ARG A 228 -9.86 -1.05 25.88
N LYS A 229 -9.09 -0.89 24.79
CA LYS A 229 -9.52 -0.19 23.58
C LYS A 229 -10.19 -1.11 22.56
N PHE A 230 -9.71 -2.34 22.46
CA PHE A 230 -10.15 -3.37 21.50
C PHE A 230 -10.60 -4.64 22.23
N PRO A 231 -11.75 -4.63 22.91
CA PRO A 231 -12.19 -5.72 23.78
C PRO A 231 -12.39 -7.06 23.04
N ASN A 232 -12.67 -7.00 21.74
CA ASN A 232 -12.92 -8.15 20.88
C ASN A 232 -11.67 -8.59 20.06
N SER A 233 -10.47 -8.19 20.48
CA SER A 233 -9.25 -8.66 19.83
C SER A 233 -8.92 -10.09 20.19
N GLY A 234 -8.96 -11.00 19.21
CA GLY A 234 -8.55 -12.40 19.38
C GLY A 234 -7.05 -12.54 19.62
N VAL A 235 -6.22 -11.72 18.94
CA VAL A 235 -4.77 -11.77 19.05
C VAL A 235 -4.30 -11.32 20.44
N LEU A 236 -4.82 -10.22 20.97
CA LEU A 236 -4.44 -9.75 22.30
C LEU A 236 -4.87 -10.73 23.42
N ASN A 237 -6.06 -11.33 23.31
CA ASN A 237 -6.48 -12.38 24.23
C ASN A 237 -5.57 -13.62 24.15
N TYR A 238 -5.12 -14.00 22.95
CA TYR A 238 -4.21 -15.11 22.76
C TYR A 238 -2.83 -14.84 23.39
N GLU A 239 -2.24 -13.69 23.15
CA GLU A 239 -0.93 -13.31 23.71
C GLU A 239 -0.98 -13.22 25.25
N LEU A 240 -2.05 -12.66 25.79
CA LEU A 240 -2.28 -12.63 27.24
C LEU A 240 -2.42 -14.03 27.82
N ALA A 241 -3.00 -14.98 27.10
CA ALA A 241 -3.05 -16.37 27.55
C ALA A 241 -1.64 -17.01 27.59
N ILE A 242 -0.82 -16.80 26.54
CA ILE A 242 0.56 -17.29 26.51
C ILE A 242 1.39 -16.66 27.64
N ALA A 243 1.31 -15.34 27.79
CA ALA A 243 2.07 -14.62 28.78
C ALA A 243 1.72 -15.03 30.22
N ASN A 244 0.43 -15.12 30.54
CA ASN A 244 0.01 -15.56 31.89
C ASN A 244 0.39 -17.02 32.15
N ARG A 245 0.37 -17.89 31.13
CA ARG A 245 0.89 -19.26 31.26
C ARG A 245 2.38 -19.25 31.61
N SER A 246 3.19 -18.44 30.95
CA SER A 246 4.63 -18.34 31.24
C SER A 246 4.92 -17.76 32.61
N LEU A 247 4.01 -16.95 33.14
CA LEU A 247 4.05 -16.42 34.51
C LEU A 247 3.40 -17.36 35.54
N SER A 248 3.06 -18.60 35.13
CA SER A 248 2.44 -19.63 35.99
C SER A 248 1.04 -19.26 36.53
N ASP A 249 0.35 -18.31 35.90
CA ASP A 249 -1.05 -17.96 36.19
C ASP A 249 -2.01 -18.69 35.22
N ASP A 250 -2.13 -20.01 35.40
CA ASP A 250 -2.95 -20.85 34.52
C ASP A 250 -4.43 -20.47 34.54
N LYS A 251 -4.93 -19.89 35.65
CA LYS A 251 -6.33 -19.42 35.73
C LYS A 251 -6.60 -18.23 34.79
N LYS A 252 -5.71 -17.23 34.79
CA LYS A 252 -5.83 -16.12 33.84
C LYS A 252 -5.57 -16.58 32.41
N ALA A 253 -4.57 -17.42 32.18
CA ALA A 253 -4.29 -17.98 30.86
C ALA A 253 -5.55 -18.67 30.29
N LEU A 254 -6.23 -19.51 31.07
CA LEU A 254 -7.47 -20.18 30.63
C LEU A 254 -8.62 -19.20 30.39
N LYS A 255 -8.74 -18.13 31.18
CA LYS A 255 -9.75 -17.08 30.97
C LYS A 255 -9.55 -16.38 29.61
N TYR A 256 -8.33 -15.96 29.29
CA TYR A 256 -8.01 -15.24 28.07
C TYR A 256 -8.13 -16.15 26.83
N ILE A 257 -7.64 -17.40 26.89
CA ILE A 257 -7.74 -18.28 25.72
C ILE A 257 -9.19 -18.68 25.41
N LYS A 258 -10.06 -18.83 26.41
CA LYS A 258 -11.50 -19.03 26.17
C LYS A 258 -12.11 -17.88 25.39
N LYS A 259 -11.72 -16.64 25.69
CA LYS A 259 -12.17 -15.45 24.95
C LYS A 259 -11.62 -15.43 23.51
N ALA A 260 -10.32 -15.73 23.32
CA ALA A 260 -9.73 -15.79 21.98
C ALA A 260 -10.45 -16.82 21.08
N VAL A 261 -10.75 -18.00 21.61
CA VAL A 261 -11.50 -19.05 20.89
C VAL A 261 -12.95 -18.64 20.63
N ALA A 262 -13.61 -17.91 21.55
CA ALA A 262 -14.96 -17.42 21.32
C ALA A 262 -15.02 -16.40 20.18
N ILE A 263 -13.97 -15.56 20.03
CA ILE A 263 -13.87 -14.58 18.94
C ILE A 263 -13.56 -15.26 17.61
N ASN A 264 -12.57 -16.19 17.60
CA ASN A 264 -12.10 -16.88 16.40
C ASN A 264 -12.12 -18.41 16.60
N PRO A 265 -13.27 -19.07 16.52
CA PRO A 265 -13.40 -20.48 16.86
C PRO A 265 -12.66 -21.43 15.91
N ASN A 266 -12.39 -21.01 14.70
CA ASN A 266 -11.70 -21.78 13.67
C ASN A 266 -10.16 -21.61 13.71
N ASN A 267 -9.61 -20.75 14.58
CA ASN A 267 -8.18 -20.56 14.70
C ASN A 267 -7.53 -21.76 15.44
N LYS A 268 -6.81 -22.58 14.68
CA LYS A 268 -6.17 -23.80 15.20
C LYS A 268 -5.22 -23.52 16.38
N LYS A 269 -4.48 -22.40 16.36
CA LYS A 269 -3.57 -22.05 17.45
C LYS A 269 -4.32 -21.79 18.76
N TYR A 270 -5.44 -21.07 18.69
CA TYR A 270 -6.26 -20.76 19.85
C TYR A 270 -6.91 -22.01 20.44
N VAL A 271 -7.47 -22.86 19.57
CA VAL A 271 -8.11 -24.11 19.97
C VAL A 271 -7.11 -25.07 20.61
N ASN A 272 -5.88 -25.18 20.05
CA ASN A 272 -4.84 -26.06 20.59
C ASN A 272 -4.38 -25.58 21.97
N LEU A 273 -4.07 -24.30 22.14
CA LEU A 273 -3.67 -23.75 23.43
C LEU A 273 -4.76 -23.93 24.49
N LYS A 274 -6.04 -23.74 24.12
CA LYS A 274 -7.17 -23.99 25.02
C LYS A 274 -7.20 -25.44 25.50
N LYS A 275 -7.00 -26.43 24.60
CA LYS A 275 -6.97 -27.86 24.94
C LYS A 275 -5.82 -28.18 25.89
N GLU A 276 -4.63 -27.62 25.66
CA GLU A 276 -3.45 -27.81 26.54
C GLU A 276 -3.71 -27.28 27.95
N LEU A 277 -4.19 -26.03 28.05
CA LEU A 277 -4.47 -25.38 29.33
C LEU A 277 -5.59 -26.07 30.14
N SER A 278 -6.61 -26.61 29.43
CA SER A 278 -7.67 -27.38 30.10
C SER A 278 -7.15 -28.67 30.71
N LYS A 279 -6.30 -29.43 29.99
CA LYS A 279 -5.69 -30.67 30.50
C LYS A 279 -4.78 -30.41 31.70
N SER A 280 -3.96 -29.35 31.64
CA SER A 280 -3.08 -28.96 32.75
C SER A 280 -3.84 -28.59 34.02
N ASN A 281 -5.03 -28.04 33.91
CA ASN A 281 -5.86 -27.67 35.06
C ASN A 281 -6.57 -28.87 35.66
N ASP A 282 -6.97 -29.87 34.86
CA ASP A 282 -7.60 -31.11 35.33
C ASP A 282 -6.61 -32.05 36.09
N THR A 283 -5.31 -31.93 35.81
CA THR A 283 -4.25 -32.69 36.50
C THR A 283 -3.76 -32.04 37.80
N LYS A 284 -4.11 -30.76 38.03
CA LYS A 284 -3.73 -30.00 39.25
C LYS A 284 -4.85 -29.94 40.31
N ASN A 285 -6.07 -30.37 39.98
CA ASN A 285 -7.19 -30.56 40.89
C ASN A 285 -7.35 -32.03 41.26
#